data_cf0b4305f07d8a171f45c9bd1da43657
#
_entry.id   cf0b4305f07d8a171f45c9bd1da43657
#
_cell.length_a   1.000
_cell.length_b   1.000
_cell.length_c   1.000
_cell.angle_alpha   90.00
_cell.angle_beta   90.00
_cell.angle_gamma   90.00
#
_symmetry.space_group_name_H-M   'P 1'
#
loop_
_entity.id
_entity.type
_entity.pdbx_description
1 polymer ?
#
loop_
_entity_poly.entity_id
_entity_poly.type
_entity_poly.pdbx_seq_one_letter_code
_entity_poly.pdbx_strand_id
1 'polypeptide(L)'
;MVAAVLTLLWRQVPGVQELNRLLAREGLLWCPVTKVAQQSLSERFLVFPSELFERVFKDLLPRLQLNWQQRLRRPLPDSVKLALHNFERIWIADGSTLEALFRKLKSLEDLKTGQLAGKICTVIDLVTRLPVEVWFHTNPAASDTNLKRHF
;
A
#
# COMPACT_ATOMS: atom_id res chain seq x y z
N MET A 1 -9.43 13.74 2.17
CA MET A 1 -8.91 12.54 2.88
C MET A 1 -7.85 11.81 2.07
N VAL A 2 -8.07 11.41 0.80
CA VAL A 2 -7.05 10.69 0.00
C VAL A 2 -5.70 11.42 -0.02
N ALA A 3 -5.68 12.71 -0.32
CA ALA A 3 -4.45 13.51 -0.28
C ALA A 3 -3.77 13.50 1.09
N ALA A 4 -4.55 13.49 2.17
CA ALA A 4 -4.03 13.41 3.54
C ALA A 4 -3.31 12.09 3.80
N VAL A 5 -3.92 10.95 3.44
CA VAL A 5 -3.31 9.62 3.59
C VAL A 5 -2.06 9.50 2.73
N LEU A 6 -2.13 9.89 1.46
CA LEU A 6 -0.98 9.85 0.56
C LEU A 6 0.16 10.74 1.05
N THR A 7 -0.14 11.92 1.63
CA THR A 7 0.88 12.80 2.20
C THR A 7 1.53 12.19 3.43
N LEU A 8 0.76 11.56 4.33
CA LEU A 8 1.31 10.84 5.48
C LEU A 8 2.32 9.78 5.05
N LEU A 9 1.97 8.97 4.05
CA LEU A 9 2.81 7.87 3.56
C LEU A 9 4.03 8.40 2.77
N TRP A 10 3.81 9.27 1.81
CA TRP A 10 4.85 9.75 0.88
C TRP A 10 5.88 10.64 1.56
N ARG A 11 5.44 11.56 2.41
CA ARG A 11 6.31 12.48 3.15
C ARG A 11 6.73 11.95 4.51
N GLN A 12 6.32 10.73 4.88
CA GLN A 12 6.59 10.13 6.19
C GLN A 12 6.23 11.07 7.36
N VAL A 13 5.08 11.73 7.24
CA VAL A 13 4.61 12.68 8.25
C VAL A 13 4.31 11.91 9.54
N PRO A 14 4.83 12.33 10.71
CA PRO A 14 4.79 11.54 11.94
C PRO A 14 3.39 11.41 12.56
N GLY A 15 2.40 12.15 12.08
CA GLY A 15 1.04 12.02 12.60
C GLY A 15 0.07 13.09 12.10
N VAL A 16 -1.19 12.97 12.54
CA VAL A 16 -2.29 13.83 12.10
C VAL A 16 -2.08 15.30 12.50
N GLN A 17 -1.42 15.56 13.62
CA GLN A 17 -1.14 16.94 14.07
C GLN A 17 -0.22 17.66 13.08
N GLU A 18 0.88 17.02 12.68
CA GLU A 18 1.80 17.60 11.73
C GLU A 18 1.20 17.70 10.32
N LEU A 19 0.41 16.69 9.94
CA LEU A 19 -0.37 16.75 8.71
C LEU A 19 -1.31 17.96 8.66
N ASN A 20 -1.97 18.27 9.79
CA ASN A 20 -2.85 19.44 9.89
C ASN A 20 -2.08 20.75 9.78
N ARG A 21 -0.87 20.83 10.35
CA ARG A 21 0.02 21.98 10.20
C ARG A 21 0.44 22.19 8.74
N LEU A 22 0.81 21.09 8.05
CA LEU A 22 1.15 21.11 6.63
C LEU A 22 -0.02 21.60 5.77
N LEU A 23 -1.23 21.08 6.02
CA LEU A 23 -2.45 21.49 5.33
C LEU A 23 -2.72 22.99 5.51
N ALA A 24 -2.53 23.51 6.71
CA ALA A 24 -2.75 24.92 7.02
C ALA A 24 -1.67 25.86 6.45
N ARG A 25 -0.45 25.36 6.20
CA ARG A 25 0.70 26.15 5.75
C ARG A 25 0.89 26.12 4.25
N GLU A 26 0.86 24.94 3.63
CA GLU A 26 1.23 24.75 2.22
C GLU A 26 0.22 23.93 1.41
N GLY A 27 -0.79 23.39 2.06
CA GLY A 27 -1.71 22.46 1.42
C GLY A 27 -1.14 21.02 1.35
N LEU A 28 -1.91 20.11 0.75
CA LEU A 28 -1.55 18.69 0.61
C LEU A 28 -1.77 18.23 -0.83
N LEU A 29 -0.72 17.90 -1.56
CA LEU A 29 -0.82 17.44 -2.95
C LEU A 29 -1.68 18.39 -3.80
N TRP A 30 -2.86 17.96 -4.23
CA TRP A 30 -3.83 18.76 -4.99
C TRP A 30 -4.83 19.53 -4.12
N CYS A 31 -4.76 19.40 -2.79
CA CYS A 31 -5.60 20.16 -1.87
C CYS A 31 -4.95 21.49 -1.53
N PRO A 32 -5.64 22.62 -1.72
CA PRO A 32 -5.11 23.94 -1.37
C PRO A 32 -4.97 24.09 0.15
N VAL A 33 -4.26 25.14 0.53
CA VAL A 33 -4.13 25.55 1.93
C VAL A 33 -5.50 25.68 2.57
N THR A 34 -5.73 24.93 3.63
CA THR A 34 -7.03 24.88 4.31
C THR A 34 -6.82 24.73 5.81
N LYS A 35 -7.50 25.54 6.59
CA LYS A 35 -7.51 25.41 8.05
C LYS A 35 -8.64 24.48 8.48
N VAL A 36 -8.30 23.39 9.13
CA VAL A 36 -9.25 22.40 9.66
C VAL A 36 -8.92 22.14 11.12
N ALA A 37 -9.95 21.94 11.94
CA ALA A 37 -9.72 21.52 13.32
C ALA A 37 -9.08 20.11 13.33
N GLN A 38 -8.04 19.93 14.15
CA GLN A 38 -7.31 18.66 14.24
C GLN A 38 -8.26 17.50 14.59
N GLN A 39 -9.20 17.74 15.51
CA GLN A 39 -10.21 16.76 15.91
C GLN A 39 -11.05 16.30 14.71
N SER A 40 -11.55 17.24 13.90
CA SER A 40 -12.34 16.92 12.70
C SER A 40 -11.55 16.10 11.68
N LEU A 41 -10.25 16.37 11.55
CA LEU A 41 -9.38 15.58 10.67
C LEU A 41 -9.20 14.16 11.23
N SER A 42 -8.97 14.02 12.53
CA SER A 42 -8.83 12.72 13.20
C SER A 42 -10.10 11.88 13.11
N GLU A 43 -11.26 12.48 13.38
CA GLU A 43 -12.57 11.80 13.29
C GLU A 43 -12.83 11.30 11.86
N ARG A 44 -12.46 12.10 10.84
CA ARG A 44 -12.59 11.66 9.44
C ARG A 44 -11.68 10.49 9.07
N PHE A 45 -10.53 10.34 9.71
CA PHE A 45 -9.69 9.15 9.52
C PHE A 45 -10.36 7.88 10.05
N LEU A 46 -11.13 7.97 11.15
CA LEU A 46 -11.83 6.82 11.73
C LEU A 46 -12.99 6.29 10.85
N VAL A 47 -13.65 7.19 10.12
CA VAL A 47 -14.82 6.86 9.29
C VAL A 47 -14.50 6.81 7.79
N PHE A 48 -13.24 6.92 7.42
CA PHE A 48 -12.85 6.93 6.02
C PHE A 48 -12.94 5.52 5.43
N PRO A 49 -13.68 5.32 4.33
CA PRO A 49 -13.86 4.00 3.75
C PRO A 49 -12.56 3.47 3.16
N SER A 50 -12.03 2.38 3.72
CA SER A 50 -10.82 1.71 3.25
C SER A 50 -10.95 1.15 1.84
N GLU A 51 -12.17 0.79 1.43
CA GLU A 51 -12.52 0.26 0.11
C GLU A 51 -12.18 1.24 -1.02
N LEU A 52 -12.08 2.54 -0.70
CA LEU A 52 -11.63 3.53 -1.68
C LEU A 52 -10.20 3.25 -2.15
N PHE A 53 -9.32 2.81 -1.25
CA PHE A 53 -7.93 2.48 -1.62
C PHE A 53 -7.88 1.27 -2.55
N GLU A 54 -8.72 0.26 -2.31
CA GLU A 54 -8.83 -0.88 -3.20
C GLU A 54 -9.29 -0.47 -4.60
N ARG A 55 -10.29 0.41 -4.70
CA ARG A 55 -10.75 0.95 -5.99
C ARG A 55 -9.66 1.75 -6.69
N VAL A 56 -8.99 2.66 -5.97
CA VAL A 56 -7.87 3.44 -6.52
C VAL A 56 -6.76 2.52 -7.00
N PHE A 57 -6.44 1.47 -6.26
CA PHE A 57 -5.44 0.49 -6.65
C PHE A 57 -5.85 -0.23 -7.95
N LYS A 58 -7.07 -0.74 -8.03
CA LYS A 58 -7.60 -1.43 -9.21
C LYS A 58 -7.63 -0.53 -10.46
N ASP A 59 -7.93 0.76 -10.30
CA ASP A 59 -7.95 1.72 -11.41
C ASP A 59 -6.55 2.16 -11.85
N LEU A 60 -5.64 2.31 -10.88
CA LEU A 60 -4.30 2.84 -11.13
C LEU A 60 -3.36 1.78 -11.71
N LEU A 61 -3.46 0.54 -11.25
CA LEU A 61 -2.53 -0.53 -11.61
C LEU A 61 -2.44 -0.79 -13.12
N PRO A 62 -3.54 -0.90 -13.88
CA PRO A 62 -3.47 -1.08 -15.34
C PRO A 62 -2.76 0.09 -16.04
N ARG A 63 -2.97 1.32 -15.57
CA ARG A 63 -2.31 2.52 -16.11
C ARG A 63 -0.81 2.52 -15.84
N LEU A 64 -0.40 2.08 -14.65
CA LEU A 64 1.02 1.94 -14.31
C LEU A 64 1.68 0.86 -15.15
N GLN A 65 1.00 -0.26 -15.39
CA GLN A 65 1.49 -1.34 -16.25
C GLN A 65 1.68 -0.87 -17.70
N LEU A 66 0.73 -0.13 -18.27
CA LEU A 66 0.85 0.46 -19.59
C LEU A 66 2.02 1.45 -19.67
N ASN A 67 2.13 2.36 -18.71
CA ASN A 67 3.22 3.33 -18.65
C ASN A 67 4.58 2.63 -18.49
N TRP A 68 4.63 1.50 -17.76
CA TRP A 68 5.85 0.74 -17.60
C TRP A 68 6.30 0.10 -18.92
N GLN A 69 5.38 -0.41 -19.73
CA GLN A 69 5.68 -0.99 -21.03
C GLN A 69 6.32 0.02 -21.99
N GLN A 70 6.02 1.30 -21.84
CA GLN A 70 6.55 2.40 -22.65
C GLN A 70 7.94 2.88 -22.21
N ARG A 71 8.42 2.46 -21.02
CA ARG A 71 9.71 2.90 -20.48
C ARG A 71 10.86 2.04 -21.01
N LEU A 72 12.04 2.65 -21.13
CA LEU A 72 13.29 1.92 -21.33
C LEU A 72 13.49 0.95 -20.17
N ARG A 73 13.51 -0.33 -20.48
CA ARG A 73 13.61 -1.40 -19.50
C ARG A 73 15.02 -1.43 -18.91
N ARG A 74 15.11 -1.56 -17.60
CA ARG A 74 16.39 -1.88 -16.95
C ARG A 74 16.83 -3.27 -17.40
N PRO A 75 18.15 -3.49 -17.58
CA PRO A 75 18.64 -4.82 -17.91
C PRO A 75 18.24 -5.80 -16.81
N LEU A 76 17.69 -6.93 -17.22
CA LEU A 76 17.33 -8.02 -16.32
C LEU A 76 18.56 -8.90 -16.05
N PRO A 77 18.72 -9.46 -14.85
CA PRO A 77 19.70 -10.50 -14.59
C PRO A 77 19.54 -11.67 -15.55
N ASP A 78 20.64 -12.34 -15.91
CA ASP A 78 20.61 -13.43 -16.90
C ASP A 78 19.78 -14.63 -16.44
N SER A 79 19.75 -14.91 -15.13
CA SER A 79 18.87 -15.91 -14.54
C SER A 79 17.39 -15.62 -14.76
N VAL A 80 17.01 -14.35 -14.67
CA VAL A 80 15.62 -13.91 -14.93
C VAL A 80 15.29 -14.01 -16.41
N LYS A 81 16.22 -13.63 -17.29
CA LYS A 81 16.04 -13.79 -18.75
C LYS A 81 15.86 -15.25 -19.13
N LEU A 82 16.67 -16.16 -18.54
CA LEU A 82 16.56 -17.59 -18.78
C LEU A 82 15.19 -18.12 -18.31
N ALA A 83 14.72 -17.69 -17.15
CA ALA A 83 13.41 -18.08 -16.66
C ALA A 83 12.28 -17.58 -17.57
N LEU A 84 12.37 -16.34 -18.07
CA LEU A 84 11.39 -15.77 -19.00
C LEU A 84 11.40 -16.43 -20.39
N HIS A 85 12.44 -17.19 -20.72
CA HIS A 85 12.45 -17.99 -21.93
C HIS A 85 11.47 -19.19 -21.83
N ASN A 86 11.24 -19.69 -20.62
CA ASN A 86 10.39 -20.85 -20.36
C ASN A 86 9.03 -20.47 -19.76
N PHE A 87 8.92 -19.29 -19.18
CA PHE A 87 7.72 -18.83 -18.47
C PHE A 87 7.31 -17.44 -18.95
N GLU A 88 6.04 -17.26 -19.25
CA GLU A 88 5.49 -15.98 -19.70
C GLU A 88 5.61 -14.89 -18.64
N ARG A 89 5.45 -15.25 -17.37
CA ARG A 89 5.49 -14.34 -16.22
C ARG A 89 6.15 -15.01 -15.02
N ILE A 90 6.80 -14.20 -14.20
CA ILE A 90 7.40 -14.62 -12.95
C ILE A 90 6.81 -13.75 -11.84
N TRP A 91 6.07 -14.36 -10.94
CA TRP A 91 5.44 -13.67 -9.83
C TRP A 91 6.07 -14.05 -8.50
N ILE A 92 6.21 -13.07 -7.62
CA ILE A 92 6.65 -13.26 -6.24
C ILE A 92 5.45 -12.99 -5.35
N ALA A 93 5.04 -13.99 -4.58
CA ALA A 93 4.00 -13.86 -3.58
C ALA A 93 4.64 -13.77 -2.19
N ASP A 94 4.26 -12.78 -1.40
CA ASP A 94 4.69 -12.61 -0.02
C ASP A 94 3.50 -12.29 0.88
N GLY A 95 3.51 -12.88 2.07
CA GLY A 95 2.50 -12.68 3.09
C GLY A 95 3.10 -12.06 4.35
N SER A 96 2.56 -10.91 4.75
CA SER A 96 2.95 -10.23 5.98
C SER A 96 1.79 -10.14 6.95
N THR A 97 2.01 -10.45 8.22
CA THR A 97 1.00 -10.23 9.25
C THR A 97 0.82 -8.74 9.52
N LEU A 98 -0.41 -8.32 9.78
CA LEU A 98 -0.68 -6.93 10.15
C LEU A 98 0.02 -6.55 11.46
N GLU A 99 0.22 -7.51 12.37
CA GLU A 99 1.00 -7.30 13.58
C GLU A 99 2.45 -6.88 13.27
N ALA A 100 3.09 -7.50 12.27
CA ALA A 100 4.44 -7.14 11.86
C ALA A 100 4.51 -5.73 11.27
N LEU A 101 3.48 -5.30 10.54
CA LEU A 101 3.34 -3.94 10.06
C LEU A 101 3.08 -2.96 11.20
N PHE A 102 2.26 -3.37 12.16
CA PHE A 102 1.89 -2.60 13.35
C PHE A 102 3.11 -2.22 14.18
N ARG A 103 3.99 -3.17 14.47
CA ARG A 103 5.24 -2.95 15.24
C ARG A 103 6.20 -1.97 14.58
N LYS A 104 6.09 -1.74 13.28
CA LYS A 104 6.91 -0.78 12.53
C LYS A 104 6.33 0.64 12.52
N LEU A 105 5.09 0.80 12.90
CA LEU A 105 4.40 2.08 12.93
C LEU A 105 4.43 2.65 14.36
N LYS A 106 5.41 3.50 14.65
CA LYS A 106 5.57 4.14 15.98
C LYS A 106 4.28 4.73 16.56
N SER A 107 3.38 5.22 15.69
CA SER A 107 2.10 5.77 16.11
C SER A 107 1.11 4.74 16.66
N LEU A 108 1.44 3.47 16.58
CA LEU A 108 0.58 2.36 17.00
C LEU A 108 1.21 1.52 18.14
N GLU A 109 2.43 1.87 18.58
CA GLU A 109 3.14 1.13 19.64
C GLU A 109 2.35 1.04 20.97
N ASP A 110 1.53 2.05 21.27
CA ASP A 110 0.76 2.12 22.51
C ASP A 110 -0.55 1.32 22.49
N LEU A 111 -0.93 0.75 21.34
CA LEU A 111 -2.12 -0.06 21.23
C LEU A 111 -1.84 -1.51 21.68
N LYS A 112 -2.74 -2.10 22.45
CA LYS A 112 -2.60 -3.48 22.96
C LYS A 112 -2.43 -4.47 21.78
N THR A 113 -1.42 -5.32 21.88
CA THR A 113 -1.19 -6.46 20.97
C THR A 113 -2.49 -7.26 20.75
N GLY A 114 -2.85 -7.48 19.50
CA GLY A 114 -4.04 -8.26 19.11
C GLY A 114 -5.20 -7.47 18.52
N GLN A 115 -5.12 -6.13 18.47
CA GLN A 115 -6.19 -5.32 17.88
C GLN A 115 -6.20 -5.33 16.34
N LEU A 116 -5.09 -5.67 15.69
CA LEU A 116 -4.99 -5.85 14.24
C LEU A 116 -4.75 -7.32 13.91
N ALA A 117 -5.82 -8.11 13.92
CA ALA A 117 -5.77 -9.47 13.41
C ALA A 117 -5.87 -9.45 11.89
N GLY A 118 -4.97 -10.18 11.22
CA GLY A 118 -5.03 -10.36 9.78
C GLY A 118 -3.67 -10.48 9.12
N LYS A 119 -3.71 -10.81 7.84
CA LYS A 119 -2.57 -10.98 6.97
C LYS A 119 -2.81 -10.26 5.65
N ILE A 120 -1.81 -9.52 5.20
CA ILE A 120 -1.77 -8.97 3.85
C ILE A 120 -0.92 -9.87 2.98
N CYS A 121 -1.43 -10.23 1.84
CA CYS A 121 -0.69 -10.95 0.82
C CYS A 121 -0.55 -10.07 -0.41
N THR A 122 0.67 -9.96 -0.90
CA THR A 122 1.00 -9.18 -2.08
C THR A 122 1.67 -10.06 -3.11
N VAL A 123 1.19 -10.00 -4.34
CA VAL A 123 1.86 -10.59 -5.50
C VAL A 123 2.47 -9.49 -6.33
N ILE A 124 3.75 -9.63 -6.63
CA ILE A 124 4.53 -8.67 -7.40
C ILE A 124 5.07 -9.37 -8.64
N ASP A 125 4.92 -8.74 -9.78
CA ASP A 125 5.58 -9.18 -11.01
C ASP A 125 7.07 -8.84 -10.93
N LEU A 126 7.92 -9.84 -11.10
CA LEU A 126 9.38 -9.71 -10.95
C LEU A 126 9.99 -8.75 -11.98
N VAL A 127 9.45 -8.71 -13.18
CA VAL A 127 9.97 -7.91 -14.30
C VAL A 127 9.58 -6.46 -14.17
N THR A 128 8.30 -6.21 -13.93
CA THR A 128 7.75 -4.85 -13.81
C THR A 128 7.98 -4.24 -12.44
N ARG A 129 8.15 -5.09 -11.43
CA ARG A 129 8.17 -4.71 -9.99
C ARG A 129 6.89 -4.02 -9.55
N LEU A 130 5.82 -4.18 -10.30
CA LEU A 130 4.51 -3.66 -9.95
C LEU A 130 3.72 -4.75 -9.23
N PRO A 131 2.87 -4.38 -8.28
CA PRO A 131 1.94 -5.33 -7.70
C PRO A 131 1.00 -5.83 -8.80
N VAL A 132 0.73 -7.12 -8.78
CA VAL A 132 -0.27 -7.78 -9.64
C VAL A 132 -1.58 -7.83 -8.89
N GLU A 133 -1.49 -8.21 -7.61
CA GLU A 133 -2.64 -8.36 -6.74
C GLU A 133 -2.25 -8.13 -5.28
N VAL A 134 -3.19 -7.61 -4.49
CA VAL A 134 -3.07 -7.46 -3.05
C VAL A 134 -4.39 -7.89 -2.43
N TRP A 135 -4.35 -8.79 -1.45
CA TRP A 135 -5.53 -9.19 -0.70
C TRP A 135 -5.27 -9.26 0.79
N PHE A 136 -6.35 -9.20 1.51
CA PHE A 136 -6.37 -9.25 2.96
C PHE A 136 -7.06 -10.52 3.45
N HIS A 137 -6.46 -11.18 4.42
CA HIS A 137 -7.04 -12.30 5.12
C HIS A 137 -7.23 -11.98 6.60
N THR A 138 -8.43 -12.20 7.11
CA THR A 138 -8.78 -11.88 8.52
C THR A 138 -8.07 -12.78 9.54
N ASN A 139 -7.69 -14.00 9.16
CA ASN A 139 -6.96 -14.92 10.01
C ASN A 139 -5.44 -14.72 9.85
N PRO A 140 -4.71 -14.24 10.88
CA PRO A 140 -3.26 -14.04 10.82
C PRO A 140 -2.48 -15.37 10.71
N ALA A 141 -3.06 -16.48 11.17
CA ALA A 141 -2.47 -17.82 11.11
C ALA A 141 -2.74 -18.56 9.78
N ALA A 142 -3.44 -17.92 8.82
CA ALA A 142 -3.68 -18.52 7.53
C ALA A 142 -2.37 -18.87 6.83
N SER A 143 -2.26 -20.11 6.35
CA SER A 143 -1.09 -20.55 5.61
C SER A 143 -0.98 -19.81 4.27
N ASP A 144 0.25 -19.46 3.87
CA ASP A 144 0.54 -18.88 2.55
C ASP A 144 0.15 -19.81 1.40
N THR A 145 0.04 -21.12 1.67
CA THR A 145 -0.42 -22.10 0.69
C THR A 145 -1.90 -21.96 0.34
N ASN A 146 -2.72 -21.37 1.22
CA ASN A 146 -4.13 -21.07 0.91
C ASN A 146 -4.28 -19.93 -0.12
N LEU A 147 -3.20 -19.23 -0.42
CA LEU A 147 -3.13 -18.19 -1.44
C LEU A 147 -3.27 -18.77 -2.86
N LYS A 148 -2.99 -20.05 -3.05
CA LYS A 148 -3.06 -20.74 -4.35
C LYS A 148 -4.47 -20.83 -4.97
N ARG A 149 -5.52 -20.48 -4.23
CA ARG A 149 -6.91 -20.56 -4.72
C ARG A 149 -7.34 -19.36 -5.60
N HIS A 150 -6.46 -18.38 -5.76
CA HIS A 150 -6.76 -17.15 -6.52
C HIS A 150 -5.94 -17.01 -7.81
N PHE A 151 -5.16 -18.01 -8.16
CA PHE A 151 -4.38 -18.09 -9.42
C PHE A 151 -4.93 -19.14 -10.37
#